data_01da674205540062033ce1fee88cf2d7
#
_entry.id   01da674205540062033ce1fee88cf2d7
#
_cell.length_a   1.000
_cell.length_b   1.000
_cell.length_c   1.000
_cell.angle_alpha   90.00
_cell.angle_beta   90.00
_cell.angle_gamma   90.00
#
_symmetry.space_group_name_H-M   'P 1'
#
loop_
_entity.id
_entity.type
_entity.pdbx_description
1 polymer ?
#
loop_
_entity_poly.entity_id
_entity_poly.type
_entity_poly.pdbx_seq_one_letter_code
_entity_poly.pdbx_strand_id
1 'polypeptide(L)'
;AAGLGTRFLPATKASPKEMLPVVDRPAIQYVVQEAVSAGLDDILMITGRSKRALEDHFDRVPDLEASLKESGKDDLLASVQQATALGELHYLRQGDPKGLGHAVLRAKTHVGDHPFAVLLGDDLIDEKEDLLTRMIAAQQKTGGSVVALMEVPREQISAYGAAAVEPVEGEEYVRVTGLVEKPSPEEAPSNLAVIGRYVLHPRIFEVLEQTPPGRGGEIQLTDAMQTLGQAEGEGAGMYGVVFKGRRFDTGDKLS
;
A
#
# COMPACT_ATOMS: atom_id res chain seq x y z
N ALA A 1 -0.04 7.77 -0.84
CA ALA A 1 -0.17 8.71 -1.97
C ALA A 1 0.60 10.03 -1.80
N ALA A 2 1.69 10.06 -1.00
CA ALA A 2 2.44 11.29 -0.70
C ALA A 2 3.66 11.55 -1.60
N GLY A 3 4.06 10.61 -2.44
CA GLY A 3 5.23 10.71 -3.32
C GLY A 3 5.13 11.79 -4.40
N LEU A 4 6.27 12.35 -4.83
CA LEU A 4 6.32 13.47 -5.78
C LEU A 4 6.06 13.07 -7.25
N GLY A 5 6.10 11.78 -7.60
CA GLY A 5 5.81 11.32 -8.96
C GLY A 5 6.82 11.73 -10.03
N THR A 6 8.07 11.99 -9.66
CA THR A 6 9.09 12.56 -10.56
C THR A 6 9.43 11.67 -11.76
N ARG A 7 9.24 10.36 -11.67
CA ARG A 7 9.49 9.41 -12.76
C ARG A 7 8.60 9.63 -13.98
N PHE A 8 7.40 10.21 -13.77
CA PHE A 8 6.40 10.47 -14.82
C PHE A 8 6.35 11.91 -15.33
N LEU A 9 7.33 12.73 -14.96
CA LEU A 9 7.41 14.07 -15.54
C LEU A 9 7.55 13.99 -17.07
N PRO A 10 6.90 14.89 -17.82
CA PRO A 10 6.12 16.05 -17.35
C PRO A 10 4.65 15.77 -16.99
N ALA A 11 4.09 14.55 -17.21
CA ALA A 11 2.68 14.25 -16.98
C ALA A 11 2.23 14.52 -15.54
N THR A 12 3.10 14.22 -14.57
CA THR A 12 2.82 14.40 -13.13
C THR A 12 3.15 15.80 -12.61
N LYS A 13 3.49 16.75 -13.47
CA LYS A 13 3.74 18.14 -13.08
C LYS A 13 2.51 18.81 -12.43
N ALA A 14 1.33 18.54 -12.98
CA ALA A 14 0.07 19.13 -12.53
C ALA A 14 -0.95 18.09 -12.03
N SER A 15 -0.70 16.79 -12.23
CA SER A 15 -1.57 15.70 -11.79
C SER A 15 -0.80 14.71 -10.94
N PRO A 16 -1.34 14.26 -9.79
CA PRO A 16 -0.75 13.18 -9.02
C PRO A 16 -0.57 11.92 -9.87
N LYS A 17 0.53 11.17 -9.68
CA LYS A 17 0.74 9.90 -10.40
C LYS A 17 -0.38 8.89 -10.14
N GLU A 18 -0.95 8.92 -8.97
CA GLU A 18 -2.06 8.06 -8.54
C GLU A 18 -3.37 8.38 -9.28
N MET A 19 -3.44 9.55 -9.94
CA MET A 19 -4.57 9.96 -10.79
C MET A 19 -4.33 9.66 -12.28
N LEU A 20 -3.21 9.05 -12.64
CA LEU A 20 -3.01 8.59 -14.01
C LEU A 20 -4.04 7.49 -14.33
N PRO A 21 -4.71 7.57 -15.48
CA PRO A 21 -5.73 6.61 -15.85
C PRO A 21 -5.10 5.25 -16.19
N VAL A 22 -5.72 4.21 -15.66
CA VAL A 22 -5.48 2.82 -16.04
C VAL A 22 -6.79 2.34 -16.65
N VAL A 23 -6.80 2.19 -17.97
CA VAL A 23 -7.99 1.96 -18.80
C VAL A 23 -8.99 3.11 -18.66
N ASP A 24 -9.93 3.06 -17.74
CA ASP A 24 -11.06 4.00 -17.58
C ASP A 24 -11.12 4.68 -16.21
N ARG A 25 -10.26 4.30 -15.27
CA ARG A 25 -10.25 4.79 -13.88
C ARG A 25 -8.85 5.21 -13.46
N PRO A 26 -8.70 6.15 -12.52
CA PRO A 26 -7.39 6.47 -11.96
C PRO A 26 -6.86 5.29 -11.13
N ALA A 27 -5.53 5.11 -11.14
CA ALA A 27 -4.85 4.04 -10.43
C ALA A 27 -5.28 3.91 -8.96
N ILE A 28 -5.45 5.02 -8.26
CA ILE A 28 -5.86 5.03 -6.85
C ILE A 28 -7.24 4.41 -6.62
N GLN A 29 -8.15 4.47 -7.59
CA GLN A 29 -9.48 3.89 -7.44
C GLN A 29 -9.43 2.36 -7.34
N TYR A 30 -8.55 1.71 -8.12
CA TYR A 30 -8.34 0.26 -8.02
C TYR A 30 -7.83 -0.15 -6.64
N VAL A 31 -6.91 0.64 -6.06
CA VAL A 31 -6.36 0.38 -4.72
C VAL A 31 -7.44 0.50 -3.64
N VAL A 32 -8.30 1.52 -3.74
CA VAL A 32 -9.44 1.70 -2.82
C VAL A 32 -10.45 0.56 -2.98
N GLN A 33 -10.79 0.18 -4.22
CA GLN A 33 -11.69 -0.93 -4.49
C GLN A 33 -11.17 -2.26 -3.94
N GLU A 34 -9.87 -2.53 -4.03
CA GLU A 34 -9.23 -3.71 -3.43
C GLU A 34 -9.43 -3.73 -1.91
N ALA A 35 -9.18 -2.59 -1.23
CA ALA A 35 -9.38 -2.48 0.21
C ALA A 35 -10.84 -2.77 0.61
N VAL A 36 -11.79 -2.14 -0.06
CA VAL A 36 -13.23 -2.33 0.20
C VAL A 36 -13.68 -3.76 -0.10
N SER A 37 -13.19 -4.36 -1.18
CA SER A 37 -13.48 -5.76 -1.53
C SER A 37 -12.95 -6.76 -0.49
N ALA A 38 -11.90 -6.39 0.24
CA ALA A 38 -11.37 -7.18 1.36
C ALA A 38 -12.06 -6.88 2.70
N GLY A 39 -13.13 -6.04 2.70
CA GLY A 39 -13.90 -5.68 3.89
C GLY A 39 -13.33 -4.52 4.70
N LEU A 40 -12.43 -3.71 4.11
CA LEU A 40 -11.83 -2.53 4.74
C LEU A 40 -12.50 -1.28 4.16
N ASP A 41 -13.46 -0.71 4.87
CA ASP A 41 -14.28 0.43 4.44
C ASP A 41 -13.90 1.77 5.11
N ASP A 42 -13.15 1.75 6.21
CA ASP A 42 -12.54 2.92 6.84
C ASP A 42 -11.13 3.15 6.25
N ILE A 43 -10.99 4.15 5.38
CA ILE A 43 -9.79 4.36 4.58
C ILE A 43 -9.17 5.71 4.88
N LEU A 44 -7.96 5.71 5.42
CA LEU A 44 -7.14 6.90 5.61
C LEU A 44 -6.13 7.06 4.49
N MET A 45 -6.27 8.10 3.69
CA MET A 45 -5.28 8.48 2.68
C MET A 45 -4.22 9.42 3.27
N ILE A 46 -2.98 8.96 3.36
CA ILE A 46 -1.85 9.83 3.68
C ILE A 46 -1.42 10.53 2.38
N THR A 47 -1.64 11.84 2.34
CA THR A 47 -1.43 12.67 1.15
C THR A 47 -0.27 13.66 1.35
N GLY A 48 0.15 14.27 0.25
CA GLY A 48 1.12 15.34 0.21
C GLY A 48 0.53 16.65 -0.31
N ARG A 49 1.38 17.67 -0.42
CA ARG A 49 1.04 18.91 -1.09
C ARG A 49 0.69 18.62 -2.57
N SER A 50 -0.27 19.36 -3.16
CA SER A 50 -0.69 19.21 -4.57
C SER A 50 -1.39 17.87 -4.91
N LYS A 51 -1.98 17.19 -3.92
CA LYS A 51 -2.73 15.93 -4.10
C LYS A 51 -4.26 16.10 -4.01
N ARG A 52 -4.77 17.34 -4.13
CA ARG A 52 -6.20 17.65 -4.01
C ARG A 52 -7.06 16.87 -5.02
N ALA A 53 -6.56 16.58 -6.20
CA ALA A 53 -7.28 15.78 -7.19
C ALA A 53 -7.65 14.36 -6.69
N LEU A 54 -6.93 13.81 -5.69
CA LEU A 54 -7.31 12.56 -5.05
C LEU A 54 -8.55 12.73 -4.17
N GLU A 55 -8.62 13.83 -3.44
CA GLU A 55 -9.76 14.17 -2.59
C GLU A 55 -10.99 14.43 -3.47
N ASP A 56 -10.85 15.29 -4.48
CA ASP A 56 -11.91 15.66 -5.43
C ASP A 56 -12.46 14.44 -6.21
N HIS A 57 -11.63 13.41 -6.48
CA HIS A 57 -12.06 12.21 -7.22
C HIS A 57 -13.07 11.35 -6.44
N PHE A 58 -12.91 11.26 -5.14
CA PHE A 58 -13.80 10.46 -4.28
C PHE A 58 -14.92 11.28 -3.65
N ASP A 59 -14.94 12.59 -3.88
CA ASP A 59 -16.04 13.45 -3.41
C ASP A 59 -17.15 13.54 -4.45
N ARG A 60 -18.34 13.94 -4.01
CA ARG A 60 -19.50 14.12 -4.88
C ARG A 60 -19.34 15.37 -5.75
N VAL A 61 -19.82 15.28 -7.00
CA VAL A 61 -19.89 16.40 -7.93
C VAL A 61 -21.36 16.59 -8.36
N PRO A 62 -22.23 17.21 -7.51
CA PRO A 62 -23.67 17.26 -7.74
C PRO A 62 -24.08 17.86 -9.08
N ASP A 63 -23.39 18.89 -9.55
CA ASP A 63 -23.69 19.54 -10.83
C ASP A 63 -23.41 18.60 -12.02
N LEU A 64 -22.34 17.83 -11.96
CA LEU A 64 -22.03 16.81 -12.97
C LEU A 64 -23.06 15.68 -12.94
N GLU A 65 -23.40 15.18 -11.76
CA GLU A 65 -24.41 14.12 -11.58
C GLU A 65 -25.77 14.55 -12.15
N ALA A 66 -26.19 15.79 -11.86
CA ALA A 66 -27.45 16.36 -12.39
C ALA A 66 -27.42 16.46 -13.92
N SER A 67 -26.34 16.97 -14.50
CA SER A 67 -26.18 17.10 -15.95
C SER A 67 -26.18 15.74 -16.67
N LEU A 68 -25.53 14.72 -16.08
CA LEU A 68 -25.53 13.37 -16.65
C LEU A 68 -26.94 12.75 -16.62
N LYS A 69 -27.67 12.94 -15.51
CA LYS A 69 -29.04 12.47 -15.36
C LYS A 69 -30.00 13.15 -16.35
N GLU A 70 -29.93 14.46 -16.49
CA GLU A 70 -30.74 15.22 -17.44
C GLU A 70 -30.46 14.82 -18.91
N SER A 71 -29.21 14.45 -19.20
CA SER A 71 -28.77 14.01 -20.54
C SER A 71 -29.04 12.52 -20.81
N GLY A 72 -29.63 11.76 -19.85
CA GLY A 72 -29.90 10.33 -19.99
C GLY A 72 -28.63 9.46 -20.09
N LYS A 73 -27.50 9.93 -19.51
CA LYS A 73 -26.21 9.22 -19.53
C LYS A 73 -26.05 8.36 -18.28
N ASP A 74 -26.94 7.40 -18.07
CA ASP A 74 -27.06 6.64 -16.83
C ASP A 74 -25.79 5.79 -16.53
N ASP A 75 -25.13 5.22 -17.53
CA ASP A 75 -23.89 4.45 -17.35
C ASP A 75 -22.74 5.33 -16.82
N LEU A 76 -22.60 6.55 -17.35
CA LEU A 76 -21.59 7.49 -16.87
C LEU A 76 -21.93 8.01 -15.48
N LEU A 77 -23.22 8.25 -15.20
CA LEU A 77 -23.67 8.64 -13.86
C LEU A 77 -23.34 7.54 -12.84
N ALA A 78 -23.64 6.29 -13.14
CA ALA A 78 -23.33 5.15 -12.29
C ALA A 78 -21.81 5.03 -12.03
N SER A 79 -20.98 5.23 -13.07
CA SER A 79 -19.53 5.20 -12.95
C SER A 79 -18.98 6.31 -12.03
N VAL A 80 -19.51 7.53 -12.12
CA VAL A 80 -19.13 8.65 -11.24
C VAL A 80 -19.55 8.36 -9.81
N GLN A 81 -20.77 7.90 -9.60
CA GLN A 81 -21.30 7.60 -8.26
C GLN A 81 -20.61 6.40 -7.61
N GLN A 82 -20.12 5.45 -8.40
CA GLN A 82 -19.37 4.31 -7.88
C GLN A 82 -18.11 4.74 -7.13
N ALA A 83 -17.36 5.73 -7.65
CA ALA A 83 -16.15 6.22 -6.98
C ALA A 83 -16.45 6.83 -5.60
N THR A 84 -17.54 7.57 -5.49
CA THR A 84 -17.94 8.25 -4.24
C THR A 84 -18.59 7.34 -3.21
N ALA A 85 -18.99 6.14 -3.60
CA ALA A 85 -19.66 5.17 -2.73
C ALA A 85 -18.73 4.07 -2.20
N LEU A 86 -17.41 4.17 -2.44
CA LEU A 86 -16.47 3.09 -2.12
C LEU A 86 -16.22 2.87 -0.63
N GLY A 87 -16.43 3.86 0.25
CA GLY A 87 -16.19 3.71 1.69
C GLY A 87 -16.07 5.06 2.39
N GLU A 88 -15.73 5.00 3.68
CA GLU A 88 -15.46 6.21 4.48
C GLU A 88 -14.01 6.65 4.28
N LEU A 89 -13.82 7.69 3.48
CA LEU A 89 -12.48 8.18 3.14
C LEU A 89 -12.08 9.38 4.01
N HIS A 90 -10.93 9.24 4.65
CA HIS A 90 -10.29 10.29 5.46
C HIS A 90 -8.98 10.71 4.82
N TYR A 91 -8.58 11.97 5.02
CA TYR A 91 -7.38 12.52 4.41
C TYR A 91 -6.48 13.17 5.45
N LEU A 92 -5.22 12.75 5.49
CA LEU A 92 -4.21 13.34 6.37
C LEU A 92 -2.96 13.68 5.58
N ARG A 93 -2.47 14.90 5.72
CA ARG A 93 -1.22 15.30 5.09
C ARG A 93 -0.02 14.79 5.86
N GLN A 94 0.93 14.20 5.15
CA GLN A 94 2.19 13.77 5.74
C GLN A 94 2.99 14.96 6.27
N GLY A 95 2.83 16.13 5.68
CA GLY A 95 3.69 17.29 5.93
C GLY A 95 5.01 17.14 5.19
N ASP A 96 6.13 17.17 5.91
CA ASP A 96 7.44 16.91 5.32
C ASP A 96 7.60 15.44 4.99
N PRO A 97 7.92 15.08 3.73
CA PRO A 97 8.07 13.69 3.32
C PRO A 97 9.40 13.13 3.87
N LYS A 98 9.30 12.28 4.90
CA LYS A 98 10.44 11.62 5.55
C LYS A 98 10.45 10.11 5.34
N GLY A 99 9.89 9.63 4.21
CA GLY A 99 9.84 8.22 3.85
C GLY A 99 8.52 7.54 4.17
N LEU A 100 8.42 6.24 3.78
CA LEU A 100 7.21 5.43 3.92
C LEU A 100 6.88 5.16 5.39
N GLY A 101 7.87 4.83 6.22
CA GLY A 101 7.67 4.63 7.66
C GLY A 101 7.07 5.86 8.34
N HIS A 102 7.54 7.07 7.97
CA HIS A 102 6.93 8.29 8.47
C HIS A 102 5.48 8.49 8.00
N ALA A 103 5.17 8.13 6.74
CA ALA A 103 3.78 8.19 6.26
C ALA A 103 2.87 7.27 7.07
N VAL A 104 3.31 6.04 7.34
CA VAL A 104 2.58 5.07 8.18
C VAL A 104 2.42 5.60 9.60
N LEU A 105 3.48 6.16 10.20
CA LEU A 105 3.42 6.74 11.55
C LEU A 105 2.37 7.84 11.69
N ARG A 106 2.10 8.60 10.62
CA ARG A 106 1.04 9.63 10.62
C ARG A 106 -0.36 9.05 10.84
N ALA A 107 -0.57 7.76 10.56
CA ALA A 107 -1.86 7.10 10.77
C ALA A 107 -2.13 6.70 12.23
N LYS A 108 -1.13 6.75 13.12
CA LYS A 108 -1.20 6.24 14.52
C LYS A 108 -2.48 6.64 15.25
N THR A 109 -2.84 7.92 15.22
CA THR A 109 -4.01 8.44 15.97
C THR A 109 -5.34 7.96 15.38
N HIS A 110 -5.41 7.76 14.06
CA HIS A 110 -6.60 7.26 13.40
C HIS A 110 -6.78 5.75 13.64
N VAL A 111 -5.70 5.00 13.51
CA VAL A 111 -5.71 3.53 13.65
C VAL A 111 -5.91 3.08 15.10
N GLY A 112 -5.34 3.80 16.07
CA GLY A 112 -5.36 3.38 17.47
C GLY A 112 -4.64 2.04 17.68
N ASP A 113 -5.27 1.14 18.43
CA ASP A 113 -4.71 -0.16 18.83
C ASP A 113 -5.22 -1.34 17.96
N HIS A 114 -5.66 -1.06 16.73
CA HIS A 114 -6.18 -2.08 15.82
C HIS A 114 -5.16 -2.48 14.76
N PRO A 115 -5.12 -3.76 14.34
CA PRO A 115 -4.43 -4.15 13.11
C PRO A 115 -4.98 -3.37 11.90
N PHE A 116 -4.13 -3.03 10.96
CA PHE A 116 -4.49 -2.20 9.83
C PHE A 116 -3.74 -2.59 8.55
N ALA A 117 -4.34 -2.33 7.42
CA ALA A 117 -3.69 -2.54 6.12
C ALA A 117 -3.00 -1.26 5.64
N VAL A 118 -1.87 -1.42 4.95
CA VAL A 118 -1.19 -0.36 4.20
C VAL A 118 -1.10 -0.79 2.75
N LEU A 119 -1.66 0.04 1.86
CA LEU A 119 -1.64 -0.18 0.42
C LEU A 119 -0.91 0.99 -0.26
N LEU A 120 0.11 0.69 -1.04
CA LEU A 120 0.80 1.72 -1.83
C LEU A 120 -0.06 2.08 -3.03
N GLY A 121 -0.29 3.38 -3.24
CA GLY A 121 -1.22 3.89 -4.26
C GLY A 121 -0.71 3.79 -5.70
N ASP A 122 0.48 3.31 -5.92
CA ASP A 122 1.11 3.08 -7.23
C ASP A 122 1.37 1.59 -7.52
N ASP A 123 0.91 0.71 -6.65
CA ASP A 123 1.05 -0.73 -6.78
C ASP A 123 -0.33 -1.35 -6.99
N LEU A 124 -0.61 -1.87 -8.16
CA LEU A 124 -1.91 -2.44 -8.51
C LEU A 124 -1.84 -3.96 -8.53
N ILE A 125 -2.79 -4.59 -7.87
CA ILE A 125 -3.04 -6.03 -7.91
C ILE A 125 -4.26 -6.27 -8.79
N ASP A 126 -4.24 -7.33 -9.60
CA ASP A 126 -5.39 -7.68 -10.45
C ASP A 126 -6.64 -7.88 -9.58
N GLU A 127 -7.77 -7.31 -9.97
CA GLU A 127 -9.04 -7.35 -9.23
C GLU A 127 -9.55 -8.78 -8.94
N LYS A 128 -9.06 -9.77 -9.65
CA LYS A 128 -9.44 -11.19 -9.49
C LYS A 128 -8.65 -11.90 -8.39
N GLU A 129 -7.65 -11.23 -7.84
CA GLU A 129 -6.77 -11.80 -6.83
C GLU A 129 -7.31 -11.49 -5.42
N ASP A 130 -7.16 -12.46 -4.53
CA ASP A 130 -7.61 -12.37 -3.13
C ASP A 130 -6.47 -12.07 -2.14
N LEU A 131 -5.39 -11.50 -2.62
CA LEU A 131 -4.16 -11.29 -1.85
C LEU A 131 -4.41 -10.63 -0.49
N LEU A 132 -5.10 -9.49 -0.48
CA LEU A 132 -5.33 -8.73 0.76
C LEU A 132 -6.20 -9.54 1.75
N THR A 133 -7.21 -10.25 1.28
CA THR A 133 -8.05 -11.12 2.12
C THR A 133 -7.23 -12.24 2.77
N ARG A 134 -6.32 -12.88 2.01
CA ARG A 134 -5.41 -13.92 2.53
C ARG A 134 -4.43 -13.35 3.55
N MET A 135 -3.94 -12.13 3.34
CA MET A 135 -3.06 -11.44 4.29
C MET A 135 -3.78 -11.12 5.60
N ILE A 136 -5.03 -10.66 5.54
CA ILE A 136 -5.86 -10.39 6.72
C ILE A 136 -6.10 -11.70 7.50
N ALA A 137 -6.44 -12.78 6.81
CA ALA A 137 -6.63 -14.09 7.45
C ALA A 137 -5.34 -14.59 8.13
N ALA A 138 -4.18 -14.42 7.49
CA ALA A 138 -2.88 -14.77 8.07
C ALA A 138 -2.57 -13.91 9.31
N GLN A 139 -2.86 -12.61 9.27
CA GLN A 139 -2.70 -11.71 10.41
C GLN A 139 -3.58 -12.12 11.59
N GLN A 140 -4.86 -12.40 11.35
CA GLN A 140 -5.81 -12.84 12.38
C GLN A 140 -5.37 -14.16 13.04
N LYS A 141 -4.79 -15.08 12.26
CA LYS A 141 -4.33 -16.37 12.73
C LYS A 141 -3.03 -16.28 13.56
N THR A 142 -2.12 -15.42 13.13
CA THR A 142 -0.77 -15.32 13.73
C THR A 142 -0.66 -14.27 14.82
N GLY A 143 -1.54 -13.25 14.80
CA GLY A 143 -1.44 -12.06 15.66
C GLY A 143 -0.26 -11.15 15.34
N GLY A 144 0.61 -11.52 14.39
CA GLY A 144 1.76 -10.73 13.96
C GLY A 144 1.44 -9.81 12.79
N SER A 145 2.48 -9.26 12.16
CA SER A 145 2.34 -8.45 10.94
C SER A 145 2.57 -9.30 9.68
N VAL A 146 1.91 -8.96 8.57
CA VAL A 146 1.98 -9.72 7.33
C VAL A 146 2.36 -8.80 6.17
N VAL A 147 3.29 -9.25 5.33
CA VAL A 147 3.70 -8.55 4.10
C VAL A 147 3.38 -9.39 2.87
N ALA A 148 3.03 -8.74 1.77
CA ALA A 148 2.96 -9.40 0.49
C ALA A 148 4.36 -9.57 -0.09
N LEU A 149 4.66 -10.77 -0.57
CA LEU A 149 5.92 -11.15 -1.18
C LEU A 149 5.68 -11.60 -2.61
N MET A 150 6.58 -11.26 -3.52
CA MET A 150 6.54 -11.69 -4.91
C MET A 150 7.94 -12.10 -5.34
N GLU A 151 8.04 -13.22 -6.05
CA GLU A 151 9.31 -13.63 -6.64
C GLU A 151 9.63 -12.73 -7.85
N VAL A 152 10.82 -12.12 -7.83
CA VAL A 152 11.31 -11.26 -8.91
C VAL A 152 12.66 -11.77 -9.43
N PRO A 153 13.04 -11.42 -10.68
CA PRO A 153 14.39 -11.67 -11.17
C PRO A 153 15.45 -11.10 -10.23
N ARG A 154 16.56 -11.83 -10.04
CA ARG A 154 17.63 -11.45 -9.09
C ARG A 154 18.14 -10.03 -9.32
N GLU A 155 18.22 -9.62 -10.56
CA GLU A 155 18.72 -8.31 -10.98
C GLU A 155 17.79 -7.17 -10.57
N GLN A 156 16.51 -7.47 -10.36
CA GLN A 156 15.50 -6.48 -9.99
C GLN A 156 15.33 -6.32 -8.48
N ILE A 157 15.87 -7.24 -7.68
CA ILE A 157 15.65 -7.25 -6.22
C ILE A 157 16.11 -5.96 -5.53
N SER A 158 17.12 -5.28 -6.08
CA SER A 158 17.64 -4.01 -5.55
C SER A 158 16.64 -2.84 -5.62
N ALA A 159 15.51 -2.99 -6.32
CA ALA A 159 14.42 -2.00 -6.33
C ALA A 159 13.48 -2.14 -5.12
N TYR A 160 13.54 -3.27 -4.39
CA TYR A 160 12.58 -3.66 -3.36
C TYR A 160 13.25 -3.97 -2.02
N GLY A 161 12.45 -4.04 -0.96
CA GLY A 161 12.85 -4.78 0.22
C GLY A 161 12.89 -6.28 -0.10
N ALA A 162 13.90 -6.99 0.36
CA ALA A 162 14.06 -8.44 0.16
C ALA A 162 13.83 -9.20 1.47
N ALA A 163 13.08 -10.32 1.41
CA ALA A 163 12.72 -11.10 2.57
C ALA A 163 13.48 -12.43 2.63
N ALA A 164 14.05 -12.77 3.80
CA ALA A 164 14.39 -14.13 4.17
C ALA A 164 13.15 -14.79 4.77
N VAL A 165 12.84 -16.02 4.37
CA VAL A 165 11.62 -16.69 4.82
C VAL A 165 11.87 -18.15 5.17
N GLU A 166 11.03 -18.68 6.06
CA GLU A 166 10.91 -20.10 6.38
C GLU A 166 9.46 -20.55 6.14
N PRO A 167 9.23 -21.74 5.58
CA PRO A 167 7.88 -22.28 5.42
C PRO A 167 7.26 -22.55 6.80
N VAL A 168 5.95 -22.36 6.89
CA VAL A 168 5.15 -22.78 8.04
C VAL A 168 4.35 -24.01 7.63
N GLU A 169 4.53 -25.12 8.33
CA GLU A 169 3.93 -26.40 7.98
C GLU A 169 2.40 -26.32 7.98
N GLY A 170 1.78 -26.74 6.87
CA GLY A 170 0.33 -26.72 6.69
C GLY A 170 -0.30 -25.37 6.42
N GLU A 171 0.50 -24.31 6.18
CA GLU A 171 0.02 -22.95 5.96
C GLU A 171 0.37 -22.42 4.56
N GLU A 172 -0.47 -21.53 4.08
CA GLU A 172 -0.21 -20.79 2.82
C GLU A 172 0.66 -19.54 3.01
N TYR A 173 0.97 -19.17 4.24
CA TYR A 173 1.89 -18.08 4.57
C TYR A 173 3.24 -18.64 5.06
N VAL A 174 4.25 -17.82 4.97
CA VAL A 174 5.61 -18.12 5.42
C VAL A 174 5.98 -17.25 6.61
N ARG A 175 6.94 -17.70 7.44
CA ARG A 175 7.54 -16.85 8.45
C ARG A 175 8.65 -16.01 7.82
N VAL A 176 8.63 -14.72 8.02
CA VAL A 176 9.70 -13.81 7.61
C VAL A 176 10.73 -13.76 8.72
N THR A 177 11.95 -14.21 8.44
CA THR A 177 13.07 -14.26 9.39
C THR A 177 14.04 -13.10 9.25
N GLY A 178 13.95 -12.35 8.14
CA GLY A 178 14.75 -11.18 7.89
C GLY A 178 14.21 -10.33 6.76
N LEU A 179 14.42 -9.01 6.84
CA LEU A 179 14.09 -8.03 5.83
C LEU A 179 15.27 -7.10 5.60
N VAL A 180 15.62 -6.84 4.35
CA VAL A 180 16.70 -5.92 3.96
C VAL A 180 16.17 -4.95 2.92
N GLU A 181 16.27 -3.64 3.17
CA GLU A 181 15.81 -2.60 2.25
C GLU A 181 16.77 -2.44 1.07
N LYS A 182 16.30 -2.71 -0.13
CA LYS A 182 17.02 -2.53 -1.41
C LYS A 182 18.46 -3.04 -1.37
N PRO A 183 18.69 -4.32 -1.06
CA PRO A 183 20.03 -4.89 -1.04
C PRO A 183 20.63 -4.91 -2.45
N SER A 184 21.95 -5.08 -2.54
CA SER A 184 22.53 -5.49 -3.82
C SER A 184 22.07 -6.92 -4.18
N PRO A 185 22.09 -7.32 -5.46
CA PRO A 185 21.72 -8.68 -5.83
C PRO A 185 22.52 -9.76 -5.11
N GLU A 186 23.79 -9.49 -4.77
CA GLU A 186 24.70 -10.40 -4.06
C GLU A 186 24.31 -10.54 -2.58
N GLU A 187 23.88 -9.44 -1.95
CA GLU A 187 23.53 -9.38 -0.51
C GLU A 187 22.07 -9.75 -0.22
N ALA A 188 21.23 -9.81 -1.25
CA ALA A 188 19.82 -10.13 -1.05
C ALA A 188 19.63 -11.53 -0.47
N PRO A 189 18.86 -11.69 0.62
CA PRO A 189 18.67 -12.98 1.28
C PRO A 189 17.89 -13.98 0.41
N SER A 190 17.07 -13.49 -0.51
CA SER A 190 16.30 -14.30 -1.46
C SER A 190 15.88 -13.45 -2.67
N ASN A 191 15.08 -14.02 -3.58
CA ASN A 191 14.42 -13.31 -4.67
C ASN A 191 13.00 -12.86 -4.32
N LEU A 192 12.58 -13.00 -3.06
CA LEU A 192 11.27 -12.58 -2.60
C LEU A 192 11.27 -11.09 -2.25
N ALA A 193 10.69 -10.31 -3.15
CA ALA A 193 10.52 -8.87 -3.01
C ALA A 193 9.29 -8.56 -2.15
N VAL A 194 9.41 -7.60 -1.24
CA VAL A 194 8.26 -7.01 -0.53
C VAL A 194 7.56 -6.08 -1.50
N ILE A 195 6.30 -6.35 -1.77
CA ILE A 195 5.45 -5.50 -2.63
C ILE A 195 4.50 -4.65 -1.78
N GLY A 196 3.83 -3.69 -2.40
CA GLY A 196 3.13 -2.59 -1.74
C GLY A 196 1.85 -2.94 -0.97
N ARG A 197 1.79 -4.11 -0.33
CA ARG A 197 0.67 -4.56 0.53
C ARG A 197 1.20 -5.07 1.86
N TYR A 198 0.63 -4.53 2.93
CA TYR A 198 1.00 -4.86 4.32
C TYR A 198 -0.27 -4.96 5.17
N VAL A 199 -0.31 -5.89 6.12
CA VAL A 199 -1.27 -5.91 7.22
C VAL A 199 -0.47 -5.89 8.51
N LEU A 200 -0.51 -4.79 9.23
CA LEU A 200 0.41 -4.48 10.31
C LEU A 200 -0.29 -4.53 11.67
N HIS A 201 0.40 -5.04 12.67
CA HIS A 201 0.01 -4.91 14.06
C HIS A 201 0.32 -3.48 14.56
N PRO A 202 -0.53 -2.84 15.39
CA PRO A 202 -0.36 -1.44 15.83
C PRO A 202 0.95 -1.18 16.60
N ARG A 203 1.56 -2.21 17.18
CA ARG A 203 2.90 -2.11 17.79
C ARG A 203 3.98 -1.58 16.85
N ILE A 204 3.76 -1.64 15.55
CA ILE A 204 4.67 -1.03 14.56
C ILE A 204 4.87 0.48 14.80
N PHE A 205 3.87 1.17 15.35
CA PHE A 205 3.98 2.61 15.63
C PHE A 205 5.03 2.92 16.69
N GLU A 206 5.14 2.09 17.75
CA GLU A 206 6.17 2.25 18.79
C GLU A 206 7.57 2.07 18.20
N VAL A 207 7.71 1.10 17.30
CA VAL A 207 8.98 0.84 16.61
C VAL A 207 9.33 1.99 15.67
N LEU A 208 8.35 2.48 14.89
CA LEU A 208 8.54 3.60 13.96
C LEU A 208 8.95 4.91 14.66
N GLU A 209 8.43 5.17 15.87
CA GLU A 209 8.82 6.33 16.68
C GLU A 209 10.31 6.31 17.06
N GLN A 210 10.92 5.13 17.13
CA GLN A 210 12.32 4.92 17.50
C GLN A 210 13.22 4.61 16.31
N THR A 211 12.63 4.38 15.12
CA THR A 211 13.40 4.02 13.91
C THR A 211 14.18 5.23 13.40
N PRO A 212 15.50 5.18 13.35
CA PRO A 212 16.31 6.27 12.80
C PRO A 212 16.12 6.36 11.28
N PRO A 213 16.42 7.53 10.67
CA PRO A 213 16.52 7.62 9.22
C PRO A 213 17.54 6.62 8.67
N GLY A 214 17.10 5.79 7.71
CA GLY A 214 17.92 4.80 7.03
C GLY A 214 18.38 5.28 5.66
N ARG A 215 18.29 4.41 4.65
CA ARG A 215 18.71 4.71 3.27
C ARG A 215 18.02 5.96 2.73
N GLY A 216 18.80 6.86 2.16
CA GLY A 216 18.29 8.14 1.61
C GLY A 216 17.88 9.17 2.67
N GLY A 217 18.16 8.96 3.95
CA GLY A 217 17.73 9.82 5.04
C GLY A 217 16.24 9.70 5.38
N GLU A 218 15.58 8.64 4.92
CA GLU A 218 14.17 8.37 5.12
C GLU A 218 13.94 7.36 6.24
N ILE A 219 12.81 7.49 6.97
CA ILE A 219 12.34 6.46 7.89
C ILE A 219 11.76 5.32 7.06
N GLN A 220 12.48 4.20 7.01
CA GLN A 220 12.09 3.05 6.21
C GLN A 220 11.12 2.16 6.98
N LEU A 221 10.00 1.80 6.35
CA LEU A 221 9.05 0.86 6.93
C LEU A 221 9.68 -0.54 7.06
N THR A 222 10.54 -0.93 6.11
CA THR A 222 11.26 -2.21 6.11
C THR A 222 12.14 -2.37 7.34
N ASP A 223 12.85 -1.31 7.75
CA ASP A 223 13.72 -1.34 8.94
C ASP A 223 12.89 -1.50 10.23
N ALA A 224 11.76 -0.80 10.32
CA ALA A 224 10.84 -0.96 11.44
C ALA A 224 10.21 -2.36 11.49
N MET A 225 9.82 -2.92 10.35
CA MET A 225 9.30 -4.29 10.26
C MET A 225 10.35 -5.33 10.64
N GLN A 226 11.61 -5.14 10.23
CA GLN A 226 12.72 -5.99 10.64
C GLN A 226 12.87 -6.01 12.17
N THR A 227 12.83 -4.84 12.79
CA THR A 227 12.92 -4.70 14.25
C THR A 227 11.72 -5.36 14.95
N LEU A 228 10.50 -5.13 14.46
CA LEU A 228 9.28 -5.74 15.00
C LEU A 228 9.30 -7.26 14.85
N GLY A 229 9.79 -7.79 13.73
CA GLY A 229 9.89 -9.22 13.45
C GLY A 229 10.83 -9.97 14.39
N GLN A 230 11.82 -9.27 14.96
CA GLN A 230 12.79 -9.80 15.93
C GLN A 230 12.38 -9.58 17.39
N ALA A 231 11.31 -8.83 17.64
CA ALA A 231 10.80 -8.57 18.96
C ALA A 231 10.14 -9.81 19.56
N GLU A 232 9.90 -9.79 20.88
CA GLU A 232 9.13 -10.81 21.60
C GLU A 232 7.81 -10.23 22.11
N GLY A 233 6.84 -11.10 22.39
CA GLY A 233 5.55 -10.76 22.98
C GLY A 233 4.45 -10.51 21.96
N GLU A 234 3.35 -9.93 22.42
CA GLU A 234 2.16 -9.68 21.59
C GLU A 234 2.47 -8.78 20.40
N GLY A 235 1.93 -9.12 19.22
CA GLY A 235 2.14 -8.40 17.98
C GLY A 235 3.55 -8.54 17.38
N ALA A 236 4.42 -9.32 18.00
CA ALA A 236 5.72 -9.67 17.44
C ALA A 236 5.58 -10.71 16.32
N GLY A 237 6.63 -10.82 15.52
CA GLY A 237 6.67 -11.73 14.38
C GLY A 237 6.19 -11.11 13.09
N MET A 238 6.87 -11.52 12.03
CA MET A 238 6.56 -11.12 10.66
C MET A 238 6.27 -12.35 9.83
N TYR A 239 5.23 -12.26 9.03
CA TYR A 239 4.80 -13.31 8.13
C TYR A 239 4.68 -12.78 6.71
N GLY A 240 4.66 -13.66 5.72
CA GLY A 240 4.54 -13.27 4.32
C GLY A 240 3.51 -14.12 3.59
N VAL A 241 2.74 -13.52 2.72
CA VAL A 241 1.93 -14.22 1.73
C VAL A 241 2.63 -14.10 0.38
N VAL A 242 3.05 -15.23 -0.19
CA VAL A 242 3.71 -15.24 -1.49
C VAL A 242 2.65 -15.13 -2.59
N PHE A 243 2.71 -14.03 -3.32
CA PHE A 243 1.80 -13.68 -4.40
C PHE A 243 2.33 -14.21 -5.75
N LYS A 244 1.48 -14.86 -6.51
CA LYS A 244 1.80 -15.43 -7.83
C LYS A 244 0.94 -14.88 -8.96
N GLY A 245 0.07 -13.93 -8.64
CA GLY A 245 -0.83 -13.29 -9.60
C GLY A 245 -0.18 -12.14 -10.37
N ARG A 246 -1.01 -11.33 -11.01
CA ARG A 246 -0.56 -10.18 -11.79
C ARG A 246 -0.50 -8.91 -10.95
N ARG A 247 0.65 -8.27 -10.98
CA ARG A 247 0.94 -6.98 -10.36
C ARG A 247 1.41 -5.99 -11.42
N PHE A 248 0.95 -4.74 -11.29
CA PHE A 248 1.35 -3.63 -12.17
C PHE A 248 1.90 -2.50 -11.30
N ASP A 249 3.17 -2.14 -11.52
CA ASP A 249 3.81 -1.02 -10.83
C ASP A 249 3.58 0.28 -11.64
N THR A 250 2.56 1.04 -11.27
CA THR A 250 2.29 2.34 -11.91
C THR A 250 3.30 3.42 -11.50
N GLY A 251 4.33 3.08 -10.75
CA GLY A 251 5.50 3.92 -10.46
C GLY A 251 6.60 3.83 -11.52
N ASP A 252 6.54 2.89 -12.47
CA ASP A 252 7.46 2.72 -13.58
C ASP A 252 6.75 2.91 -14.94
N LYS A 253 7.48 3.46 -15.93
CA LYS A 253 6.96 3.72 -17.28
C LYS A 253 6.83 2.48 -18.15
N LEU A 254 7.46 1.38 -17.77
CA LEU A 254 7.61 0.16 -18.58
C LEU A 254 6.96 -1.09 -17.97
N SER A 255 6.25 -0.94 -16.84
CA SER A 255 5.54 -2.05 -16.18
C SER A 255 4.13 -2.22 -16.71
#